data_4fade4bb98921f28ae2e2ea6950a01df
#
_entry.id   4fade4bb98921f28ae2e2ea6950a01df
#
_cell.length_a   1.000
_cell.length_b   1.000
_cell.length_c   1.000
_cell.angle_alpha   90.00
_cell.angle_beta   90.00
_cell.angle_gamma   90.00
#
_symmetry.space_group_name_H-M   'P 1'
#
loop_
_entity.id
_entity.type
_entity.pdbx_description
1 polymer ?
#
loop_
_entity_poly.entity_id
_entity_poly.type
_entity_poly.pdbx_seq_one_letter_code
_entity_poly.pdbx_strand_id
1 'polypeptide(L)'
;MENFDFIAYKKMVKTYQENNDPTGWFDSIYKNTQGDFTKVFWADLEPSPYLVDWLKENPIKKENKTACVIGCGVGDDAQALSEFGFDVTAFDISPSAIELCINRYKNTKVNYVVADLFDYPKEWFEKFDVVYECNTIQVLPDGYRKKARVAMSSLIAKDGYILVSCRSRNEGEKEDEIPFPLSKSEMDEFVTIDKLTQISFLAYDDEQVPSVPHFFAVYQK
;
A
#
# COMPACT_ATOMS: atom_id res chain seq x y z
N MET A 1 -17.04 15.12 1.93
CA MET A 1 -16.08 15.30 0.82
C MET A 1 -16.72 16.24 -0.19
N GLU A 2 -16.41 17.53 -0.12
CA GLU A 2 -16.88 18.50 -1.12
C GLU A 2 -16.14 18.22 -2.43
N ASN A 3 -16.92 17.77 -3.42
CA ASN A 3 -16.62 17.75 -4.87
C ASN A 3 -15.19 17.46 -5.32
N PHE A 4 -14.63 16.29 -4.99
CA PHE A 4 -13.48 15.80 -5.74
C PHE A 4 -13.91 15.50 -7.19
N ASP A 5 -13.22 16.09 -8.17
CA ASP A 5 -13.54 15.90 -9.59
C ASP A 5 -12.94 14.56 -10.11
N PHE A 6 -13.69 13.47 -9.89
CA PHE A 6 -13.32 12.15 -10.37
C PHE A 6 -13.13 12.05 -11.89
N ILE A 7 -13.83 12.91 -12.67
CA ILE A 7 -13.70 12.92 -14.14
C ILE A 7 -12.34 13.50 -14.52
N ALA A 8 -11.96 14.64 -13.94
CA ALA A 8 -10.66 15.25 -14.17
C ALA A 8 -9.52 14.32 -13.69
N TYR A 9 -9.70 13.65 -12.54
CA TYR A 9 -8.77 12.67 -12.01
C TYR A 9 -8.53 11.52 -12.98
N LYS A 10 -9.58 10.83 -13.44
CA LYS A 10 -9.47 9.71 -14.39
C LYS A 10 -8.82 10.15 -15.71
N LYS A 11 -9.15 11.34 -16.21
CA LYS A 11 -8.53 11.90 -17.41
C LYS A 11 -7.03 12.15 -17.21
N MET A 12 -6.64 12.69 -16.06
CA MET A 12 -5.24 12.92 -15.71
C MET A 12 -4.47 11.60 -15.68
N VAL A 13 -4.95 10.59 -14.94
CA VAL A 13 -4.33 9.25 -14.86
C VAL A 13 -4.14 8.66 -16.25
N LYS A 14 -5.19 8.70 -17.09
CA LYS A 14 -5.12 8.20 -18.46
C LYS A 14 -4.04 8.91 -19.28
N THR A 15 -3.90 10.24 -19.16
CA THR A 15 -2.85 11.00 -19.85
C THR A 15 -1.45 10.55 -19.44
N TYR A 16 -1.21 10.29 -18.15
CA TYR A 16 0.07 9.76 -17.67
C TYR A 16 0.34 8.35 -18.22
N GLN A 17 -0.67 7.48 -18.22
CA GLN A 17 -0.55 6.11 -18.75
C GLN A 17 -0.23 6.11 -20.26
N GLU A 18 -0.90 6.96 -21.05
CA GLU A 18 -0.65 7.12 -22.48
C GLU A 18 0.78 7.63 -22.77
N ASN A 19 1.40 8.35 -21.83
CA ASN A 19 2.78 8.82 -21.90
C ASN A 19 3.80 7.82 -21.34
N ASN A 20 3.41 6.56 -21.07
CA ASN A 20 4.23 5.54 -20.43
C ASN A 20 4.78 5.93 -19.04
N ASP A 21 4.06 6.77 -18.33
CA ASP A 21 4.35 7.16 -16.94
C ASP A 21 3.17 6.73 -16.03
N PRO A 22 3.08 5.46 -15.63
CA PRO A 22 1.94 4.95 -14.87
C PRO A 22 1.87 5.45 -13.42
N THR A 23 2.91 6.11 -12.93
CA THR A 23 3.05 6.50 -11.52
C THR A 23 3.20 8.01 -11.28
N GLY A 24 3.57 8.80 -12.28
CA GLY A 24 3.82 10.24 -12.10
C GLY A 24 2.61 11.06 -11.65
N TRP A 25 1.41 10.56 -11.88
CA TRP A 25 0.17 11.22 -11.46
C TRP A 25 -0.01 11.26 -9.93
N PHE A 26 0.59 10.33 -9.16
CA PHE A 26 0.49 10.32 -7.70
C PHE A 26 1.01 11.62 -7.10
N ASP A 27 2.22 12.05 -7.51
CA ASP A 27 2.82 13.26 -6.98
C ASP A 27 2.00 14.51 -7.29
N SER A 28 1.30 14.55 -8.43
CA SER A 28 0.39 15.64 -8.80
C SER A 28 -0.78 15.77 -7.83
N ILE A 29 -1.35 14.67 -7.33
CA ILE A 29 -2.43 14.69 -6.33
C ILE A 29 -1.92 15.29 -5.02
N TYR A 30 -0.79 14.79 -4.50
CA TYR A 30 -0.24 15.30 -3.24
C TYR A 30 0.20 16.77 -3.34
N LYS A 31 0.80 17.20 -4.44
CA LYS A 31 1.14 18.62 -4.70
C LYS A 31 -0.09 19.53 -4.66
N ASN A 32 -1.19 19.10 -5.24
CA ASN A 32 -2.42 19.88 -5.29
C ASN A 32 -3.05 20.11 -3.91
N THR A 33 -2.67 19.36 -2.89
CA THR A 33 -3.12 19.57 -1.51
C THR A 33 -2.50 20.81 -0.86
N GLN A 34 -1.39 21.33 -1.40
CA GLN A 34 -0.64 22.46 -0.85
C GLN A 34 -0.25 22.26 0.62
N GLY A 35 0.11 21.04 1.00
CA GLY A 35 0.51 20.67 2.36
C GLY A 35 -0.64 20.29 3.31
N ASP A 36 -1.87 20.33 2.85
CA ASP A 36 -3.05 19.93 3.61
C ASP A 36 -3.39 18.45 3.34
N PHE A 37 -2.91 17.56 4.19
CA PHE A 37 -3.11 16.10 4.06
C PHE A 37 -4.59 15.70 4.09
N THR A 38 -5.50 16.52 4.65
CA THR A 38 -6.94 16.24 4.69
C THR A 38 -7.61 16.33 3.31
N LYS A 39 -6.90 16.90 2.33
CA LYS A 39 -7.36 17.00 0.93
C LYS A 39 -6.94 15.82 0.07
N VAL A 40 -6.22 14.85 0.61
CA VAL A 40 -5.93 13.58 -0.09
C VAL A 40 -7.19 12.74 -0.07
N PHE A 41 -7.91 12.67 -1.16
CA PHE A 41 -9.31 12.18 -1.23
C PHE A 41 -9.48 10.69 -0.91
N TRP A 42 -8.39 9.91 -0.94
CA TRP A 42 -8.40 8.48 -0.57
C TRP A 42 -7.88 8.21 0.84
N ALA A 43 -7.46 9.23 1.58
CA ALA A 43 -6.89 9.04 2.92
C ALA A 43 -8.00 9.02 3.97
N ASP A 44 -8.07 7.94 4.73
CA ASP A 44 -9.01 7.78 5.84
C ASP A 44 -8.58 8.57 7.09
N LEU A 45 -7.33 9.03 7.13
CA LEU A 45 -6.69 9.80 8.21
C LEU A 45 -6.62 9.06 9.54
N GLU A 46 -6.73 7.76 9.48
CA GLU A 46 -6.57 6.81 10.57
C GLU A 46 -5.97 5.51 10.02
N PRO A 47 -5.27 4.73 10.86
CA PRO A 47 -4.69 3.48 10.41
C PRO A 47 -5.76 2.45 10.10
N SER A 48 -5.45 1.57 9.13
CA SER A 48 -6.33 0.46 8.77
C SER A 48 -6.69 -0.39 9.99
N PRO A 49 -7.98 -0.57 10.30
CA PRO A 49 -8.40 -1.41 11.43
C PRO A 49 -7.92 -2.85 11.27
N TYR A 50 -7.86 -3.37 10.05
CA TYR A 50 -7.38 -4.73 9.77
C TYR A 50 -5.90 -4.90 10.08
N LEU A 51 -5.07 -3.89 9.79
CA LEU A 51 -3.67 -3.88 10.20
C LEU A 51 -3.54 -3.88 11.72
N VAL A 52 -4.24 -2.95 12.38
CA VAL A 52 -4.19 -2.78 13.84
C VAL A 52 -4.64 -4.04 14.56
N ASP A 53 -5.72 -4.67 14.12
CA ASP A 53 -6.25 -5.88 14.74
C ASP A 53 -5.32 -7.07 14.51
N TRP A 54 -4.76 -7.22 13.32
CA TRP A 54 -3.74 -8.25 13.06
C TRP A 54 -2.52 -8.08 13.97
N LEU A 55 -2.01 -6.85 14.16
CA LEU A 55 -0.87 -6.57 15.03
C LEU A 55 -1.14 -6.88 16.51
N LYS A 56 -2.37 -6.67 17.00
CA LYS A 56 -2.80 -7.04 18.36
C LYS A 56 -2.84 -8.56 18.56
N GLU A 57 -3.37 -9.28 17.56
CA GLU A 57 -3.58 -10.71 17.63
C GLU A 57 -2.30 -11.51 17.37
N ASN A 58 -1.34 -10.94 16.62
CA ASN A 58 -0.10 -11.59 16.19
C ASN A 58 1.14 -10.84 16.67
N PRO A 59 1.40 -10.75 17.98
CA PRO A 59 2.54 -10.02 18.50
C PRO A 59 3.87 -10.67 18.08
N ILE A 60 4.66 -9.98 17.25
CA ILE A 60 5.99 -10.42 16.84
C ILE A 60 6.96 -10.21 18.00
N LYS A 61 7.39 -11.33 18.60
CA LYS A 61 8.33 -11.38 19.74
C LYS A 61 9.78 -11.38 19.25
N LYS A 62 10.25 -10.27 18.73
CA LYS A 62 11.62 -10.06 18.27
C LYS A 62 12.13 -8.72 18.77
N GLU A 63 13.36 -8.69 19.29
CA GLU A 63 14.06 -7.42 19.53
C GLU A 63 14.40 -6.76 18.19
N ASN A 64 14.28 -5.44 18.11
CA ASN A 64 14.56 -4.66 16.89
C ASN A 64 13.79 -5.17 15.65
N LYS A 65 12.52 -5.50 15.83
CA LYS A 65 11.63 -5.90 14.72
C LYS A 65 11.44 -4.75 13.73
N THR A 66 11.49 -5.07 12.45
CA THR A 66 11.48 -4.11 11.35
C THR A 66 10.19 -4.21 10.53
N ALA A 67 9.68 -3.06 10.08
CA ALA A 67 8.55 -3.04 9.14
C ALA A 67 8.81 -2.13 7.96
N CYS A 68 8.20 -2.47 6.82
CA CYS A 68 8.17 -1.66 5.61
C CYS A 68 6.74 -1.35 5.23
N VAL A 69 6.43 -0.06 4.99
CA VAL A 69 5.14 0.36 4.43
C VAL A 69 5.36 0.85 2.99
N ILE A 70 4.70 0.21 2.05
CA ILE A 70 4.82 0.48 0.62
C ILE A 70 3.70 1.42 0.20
N GLY A 71 4.04 2.52 -0.50
CA GLY A 71 3.06 3.53 -0.90
C GLY A 71 2.38 4.15 0.31
N CYS A 72 3.18 4.66 1.26
CA CYS A 72 2.72 5.04 2.59
C CYS A 72 1.74 6.22 2.63
N GLY A 73 1.54 6.92 1.52
CA GLY A 73 0.58 8.00 1.38
C GLY A 73 0.76 9.10 2.43
N VAL A 74 -0.22 9.27 3.31
CA VAL A 74 -0.21 10.28 4.38
C VAL A 74 0.29 9.74 5.73
N GLY A 75 0.68 8.46 5.81
CA GLY A 75 1.52 7.89 6.86
C GLY A 75 0.83 7.27 8.07
N ASP A 76 -0.50 7.15 8.12
CA ASP A 76 -1.23 6.65 9.29
C ASP A 76 -0.83 5.22 9.67
N ASP A 77 -0.79 4.29 8.71
CA ASP A 77 -0.40 2.90 8.94
C ASP A 77 1.06 2.76 9.40
N ALA A 78 1.95 3.62 8.88
CA ALA A 78 3.35 3.64 9.30
C ALA A 78 3.51 4.09 10.75
N GLN A 79 2.71 5.06 11.19
CA GLN A 79 2.68 5.46 12.60
C GLN A 79 2.17 4.33 13.49
N ALA A 80 1.08 3.66 13.09
CA ALA A 80 0.55 2.52 13.84
C ALA A 80 1.63 1.44 14.03
N LEU A 81 2.33 1.02 12.98
CA LEU A 81 3.42 0.05 13.09
C LEU A 81 4.53 0.53 14.06
N SER A 82 4.88 1.82 14.02
CA SER A 82 5.86 2.41 14.95
C SER A 82 5.37 2.37 16.40
N GLU A 83 4.08 2.62 16.66
CA GLU A 83 3.46 2.52 17.98
C GLU A 83 3.44 1.08 18.50
N PHE A 84 3.33 0.09 17.62
CA PHE A 84 3.50 -1.33 17.95
C PHE A 84 4.97 -1.74 18.15
N GLY A 85 5.91 -0.78 18.09
CA GLY A 85 7.30 -0.97 18.43
C GLY A 85 8.18 -1.52 17.30
N PHE A 86 7.78 -1.35 16.04
CA PHE A 86 8.63 -1.64 14.90
C PHE A 86 9.59 -0.48 14.59
N ASP A 87 10.78 -0.80 14.13
CA ASP A 87 11.62 0.12 13.37
C ASP A 87 11.07 0.18 11.94
N VAL A 88 10.40 1.31 11.60
CA VAL A 88 9.59 1.43 10.39
C VAL A 88 10.33 2.22 9.33
N THR A 89 10.44 1.64 8.14
CA THR A 89 10.75 2.35 6.90
C THR A 89 9.44 2.43 6.09
N ALA A 90 8.99 3.64 5.82
CA ALA A 90 7.79 3.90 5.02
C ALA A 90 8.18 4.69 3.77
N PHE A 91 7.81 4.22 2.61
CA PHE A 91 8.19 4.89 1.37
C PHE A 91 6.99 5.13 0.45
N ASP A 92 7.14 6.17 -0.35
CA ASP A 92 6.24 6.49 -1.45
C ASP A 92 7.07 6.96 -2.64
N ILE A 93 6.56 6.74 -3.85
CA ILE A 93 7.19 7.26 -5.06
C ILE A 93 7.03 8.78 -5.18
N SER A 94 6.04 9.35 -4.51
CA SER A 94 5.75 10.78 -4.49
C SER A 94 6.59 11.52 -3.44
N PRO A 95 7.50 12.41 -3.85
CA PRO A 95 8.19 13.31 -2.91
C PRO A 95 7.22 14.15 -2.08
N SER A 96 6.10 14.57 -2.67
CA SER A 96 5.09 15.38 -1.97
C SER A 96 4.33 14.60 -0.91
N ALA A 97 4.09 13.30 -1.09
CA ALA A 97 3.54 12.44 -0.05
C ALA A 97 4.50 12.34 1.15
N ILE A 98 5.77 12.11 0.89
CA ILE A 98 6.81 12.04 1.94
C ILE A 98 6.93 13.37 2.68
N GLU A 99 6.90 14.49 1.98
CA GLU A 99 6.90 15.83 2.60
C GLU A 99 5.68 16.03 3.52
N LEU A 100 4.48 15.59 3.09
CA LEU A 100 3.28 15.62 3.93
C LEU A 100 3.46 14.78 5.20
N CYS A 101 4.00 13.57 5.12
CA CYS A 101 4.27 12.72 6.27
C CYS A 101 5.23 13.40 7.27
N ILE A 102 6.35 13.93 6.79
CA ILE A 102 7.36 14.61 7.62
C ILE A 102 6.76 15.84 8.31
N ASN A 103 5.95 16.61 7.60
CA ASN A 103 5.30 17.80 8.15
C ASN A 103 4.19 17.47 9.16
N ARG A 104 3.44 16.39 8.94
CA ARG A 104 2.37 15.92 9.82
C ARG A 104 2.91 15.30 11.10
N TYR A 105 3.98 14.52 11.01
CA TYR A 105 4.53 13.73 12.12
C TYR A 105 5.93 14.16 12.54
N LYS A 106 6.10 15.41 12.97
CA LYS A 106 7.40 16.06 13.26
C LYS A 106 8.29 15.32 14.26
N ASN A 107 7.72 14.54 15.18
CA ASN A 107 8.45 13.81 16.22
C ASN A 107 8.41 12.28 16.03
N THR A 108 8.14 11.83 14.82
CA THR A 108 8.06 10.41 14.51
C THR A 108 9.42 9.72 14.56
N LYS A 109 9.38 8.41 14.82
CA LYS A 109 10.52 7.51 14.64
C LYS A 109 10.49 6.80 13.29
N VAL A 110 9.42 6.97 12.51
CA VAL A 110 9.29 6.39 11.17
C VAL A 110 10.30 7.04 10.22
N ASN A 111 11.05 6.21 9.51
CA ASN A 111 11.94 6.64 8.44
C ASN A 111 11.13 6.77 7.12
N TYR A 112 10.70 7.99 6.81
CA TYR A 112 9.99 8.31 5.57
C TYR A 112 10.98 8.55 4.43
N VAL A 113 10.83 7.80 3.31
CA VAL A 113 11.78 7.80 2.20
C VAL A 113 11.05 7.92 0.86
N VAL A 114 11.56 8.78 -0.02
CA VAL A 114 11.14 8.75 -1.43
C VAL A 114 11.84 7.58 -2.11
N ALA A 115 11.09 6.58 -2.57
CA ALA A 115 11.65 5.44 -3.27
C ALA A 115 10.67 4.84 -4.28
N ASP A 116 11.21 4.21 -5.32
CA ASP A 116 10.46 3.42 -6.30
C ASP A 116 10.48 1.94 -5.87
N LEU A 117 9.32 1.32 -5.79
CA LEU A 117 9.19 -0.11 -5.50
C LEU A 117 9.95 -0.99 -6.51
N PHE A 118 10.12 -0.52 -7.72
CA PHE A 118 10.82 -1.25 -8.79
C PHE A 118 12.33 -1.02 -8.82
N ASP A 119 12.83 -0.03 -8.05
CA ASP A 119 14.27 0.31 -7.91
C ASP A 119 14.58 0.71 -6.46
N TYR A 120 14.13 -0.09 -5.51
CA TYR A 120 14.37 0.16 -4.09
C TYR A 120 15.84 -0.09 -3.68
N PRO A 121 16.32 0.50 -2.57
CA PRO A 121 17.67 0.29 -2.06
C PRO A 121 17.99 -1.19 -1.83
N LYS A 122 19.14 -1.68 -2.33
CA LYS A 122 19.51 -3.10 -2.28
C LYS A 122 19.56 -3.68 -0.86
N GLU A 123 19.85 -2.83 0.14
CA GLU A 123 19.85 -3.19 1.56
C GLU A 123 18.46 -3.49 2.13
N TRP A 124 17.40 -3.26 1.36
CA TRP A 124 16.03 -3.62 1.75
C TRP A 124 15.65 -5.05 1.34
N PHE A 125 16.47 -5.70 0.51
CA PHE A 125 16.23 -7.08 0.11
C PHE A 125 16.25 -8.02 1.34
N GLU A 126 15.16 -8.78 1.52
CA GLU A 126 14.95 -9.71 2.64
C GLU A 126 15.19 -9.12 4.03
N LYS A 127 14.83 -7.85 4.22
CA LYS A 127 15.15 -7.09 5.43
C LYS A 127 14.03 -7.04 6.45
N PHE A 128 12.76 -6.98 6.01
CA PHE A 128 11.66 -6.58 6.88
C PHE A 128 10.90 -7.77 7.45
N ASP A 129 10.67 -7.77 8.78
CA ASP A 129 9.85 -8.77 9.46
C ASP A 129 8.36 -8.65 9.10
N VAL A 130 7.91 -7.43 8.82
CA VAL A 130 6.58 -7.12 8.29
C VAL A 130 6.69 -6.19 7.10
N VAL A 131 6.10 -6.57 6.00
CA VAL A 131 5.86 -5.72 4.82
C VAL A 131 4.36 -5.45 4.77
N TYR A 132 3.96 -4.21 4.62
CA TYR A 132 2.56 -3.81 4.52
C TYR A 132 2.32 -2.97 3.27
N GLU A 133 1.30 -3.30 2.52
CA GLU A 133 0.75 -2.49 1.45
C GLU A 133 -0.76 -2.36 1.60
N CYS A 134 -1.27 -1.16 1.36
CA CYS A 134 -2.69 -0.87 1.37
C CYS A 134 -3.04 -0.04 0.13
N ASN A 135 -3.88 -0.61 -0.73
CA ASN A 135 -4.38 0.04 -1.94
C ASN A 135 -3.32 0.47 -2.98
N THR A 136 -2.06 0.02 -2.84
CA THR A 136 -0.97 0.37 -3.77
C THR A 136 -0.98 -0.53 -5.01
N ILE A 137 -1.12 -1.84 -4.84
CA ILE A 137 -1.08 -2.78 -5.97
C ILE A 137 -2.24 -2.57 -6.95
N GLN A 138 -3.41 -2.18 -6.45
CA GLN A 138 -4.63 -1.97 -7.25
C GLN A 138 -4.60 -0.71 -8.13
N VAL A 139 -3.64 0.19 -7.95
CA VAL A 139 -3.51 1.40 -8.78
C VAL A 139 -2.46 1.26 -9.87
N LEU A 140 -1.85 0.08 -9.96
CA LEU A 140 -0.87 -0.27 -10.99
C LEU A 140 -1.54 -1.06 -12.13
N PRO A 141 -1.22 -0.77 -13.39
CA PRO A 141 -1.68 -1.59 -14.53
C PRO A 141 -1.19 -3.04 -14.42
N ASP A 142 -1.90 -4.01 -15.03
CA ASP A 142 -1.65 -5.45 -14.92
C ASP A 142 -0.16 -5.85 -15.07
N GLY A 143 0.53 -5.37 -16.10
CA GLY A 143 1.95 -5.68 -16.30
C GLY A 143 2.88 -5.19 -15.18
N TYR A 144 2.48 -4.16 -14.44
CA TYR A 144 3.21 -3.64 -13.27
C TYR A 144 2.83 -4.36 -11.99
N ARG A 145 1.57 -4.82 -11.83
CA ARG A 145 1.12 -5.55 -10.64
C ARG A 145 1.93 -6.82 -10.39
N LYS A 146 2.21 -7.59 -11.46
CA LYS A 146 3.07 -8.79 -11.37
C LYS A 146 4.48 -8.45 -10.89
N LYS A 147 5.07 -7.37 -11.40
CA LYS A 147 6.39 -6.90 -10.96
C LYS A 147 6.35 -6.39 -9.51
N ALA A 148 5.30 -5.63 -9.15
CA ALA A 148 5.11 -5.12 -7.80
C ALA A 148 5.02 -6.25 -6.79
N ARG A 149 4.24 -7.30 -7.06
CA ARG A 149 4.11 -8.48 -6.20
C ARG A 149 5.47 -9.15 -5.95
N VAL A 150 6.27 -9.34 -6.99
CA VAL A 150 7.62 -9.90 -6.86
C VAL A 150 8.53 -8.98 -6.04
N ALA A 151 8.50 -7.67 -6.29
CA ALA A 151 9.28 -6.70 -5.54
C ALA A 151 8.86 -6.68 -4.06
N MET A 152 7.56 -6.63 -3.76
CA MET A 152 7.02 -6.71 -2.40
C MET A 152 7.49 -7.98 -1.68
N SER A 153 7.38 -9.14 -2.33
CA SER A 153 7.81 -10.44 -1.77
C SER A 153 9.32 -10.51 -1.49
N SER A 154 10.11 -9.77 -2.27
CA SER A 154 11.57 -9.73 -2.07
C SER A 154 12.02 -8.88 -0.89
N LEU A 155 11.17 -7.99 -0.37
CA LEU A 155 11.46 -7.19 0.82
C LEU A 155 11.31 -7.99 2.13
N ILE A 156 10.56 -9.10 2.10
CA ILE A 156 10.22 -9.89 3.28
C ILE A 156 11.45 -10.66 3.78
N ALA A 157 11.81 -10.48 5.04
CA ALA A 157 12.84 -11.26 5.71
C ALA A 157 12.43 -12.76 5.82
N LYS A 158 13.39 -13.62 6.07
CA LYS A 158 13.10 -15.03 6.38
C LYS A 158 12.15 -15.12 7.58
N ASP A 159 11.11 -15.94 7.45
CA ASP A 159 10.01 -16.12 8.42
C ASP A 159 9.16 -14.83 8.64
N GLY A 160 9.36 -13.79 7.83
CA GLY A 160 8.61 -12.55 7.88
C GLY A 160 7.25 -12.64 7.18
N TYR A 161 6.47 -11.57 7.29
CA TYR A 161 5.09 -11.50 6.79
C TYR A 161 4.93 -10.38 5.78
N ILE A 162 4.01 -10.57 4.82
CA ILE A 162 3.41 -9.48 4.06
C ILE A 162 1.91 -9.46 4.30
N LEU A 163 1.40 -8.26 4.57
CA LEU A 163 -0.01 -7.95 4.68
C LEU A 163 -0.42 -7.12 3.48
N VAL A 164 -1.43 -7.57 2.77
CA VAL A 164 -1.93 -6.95 1.54
C VAL A 164 -3.39 -6.59 1.72
N SER A 165 -3.72 -5.31 1.57
CA SER A 165 -5.07 -4.78 1.59
C SER A 165 -5.41 -4.15 0.25
N CYS A 166 -6.46 -4.61 -0.43
CA CYS A 166 -6.82 -4.07 -1.72
C CYS A 166 -8.32 -4.22 -2.00
N ARG A 167 -8.84 -3.41 -2.95
CA ARG A 167 -10.17 -3.65 -3.51
C ARG A 167 -10.22 -4.97 -4.23
N SER A 168 -11.37 -5.64 -4.14
CA SER A 168 -11.57 -6.94 -4.77
C SER A 168 -12.63 -6.91 -5.87
N ARG A 169 -12.56 -7.88 -6.76
CA ARG A 169 -13.54 -8.17 -7.80
C ARG A 169 -13.78 -9.66 -7.94
N ASN A 170 -14.90 -10.03 -8.54
CA ASN A 170 -15.13 -11.42 -8.89
C ASN A 170 -14.24 -11.86 -10.07
N GLU A 171 -14.01 -13.18 -10.17
CA GLU A 171 -13.28 -13.75 -11.29
C GLU A 171 -13.98 -13.43 -12.62
N GLY A 172 -13.19 -12.98 -13.60
CA GLY A 172 -13.69 -12.66 -14.94
C GLY A 172 -14.37 -11.30 -15.09
N GLU A 173 -14.54 -10.53 -14.00
CA GLU A 173 -14.95 -9.13 -14.10
C GLU A 173 -13.83 -8.29 -14.72
N LYS A 174 -14.20 -7.35 -15.59
CA LYS A 174 -13.24 -6.45 -16.23
C LYS A 174 -12.83 -5.33 -15.28
N GLU A 175 -11.58 -4.91 -15.40
CA GLU A 175 -10.98 -3.80 -14.69
C GLU A 175 -10.49 -2.75 -15.70
N ASP A 176 -11.42 -2.02 -16.26
CA ASP A 176 -11.11 -1.08 -17.35
C ASP A 176 -10.61 0.29 -16.86
N GLU A 177 -10.76 0.58 -15.55
CA GLU A 177 -10.45 1.89 -14.97
C GLU A 177 -9.82 1.76 -13.57
N ILE A 178 -9.02 2.74 -13.22
CA ILE A 178 -8.41 2.86 -11.89
C ILE A 178 -9.46 3.22 -10.80
N PRO A 179 -9.39 2.60 -9.62
CA PRO A 179 -8.48 1.52 -9.26
C PRO A 179 -8.81 0.23 -10.00
N PHE A 180 -7.81 -0.64 -10.14
CA PHE A 180 -7.96 -1.96 -10.75
C PHE A 180 -8.12 -3.01 -9.64
N PRO A 181 -9.34 -3.39 -9.22
CA PRO A 181 -9.55 -4.35 -8.15
C PRO A 181 -8.92 -5.70 -8.49
N LEU A 182 -8.41 -6.42 -7.49
CA LEU A 182 -7.80 -7.73 -7.70
C LEU A 182 -8.83 -8.85 -7.55
N SER A 183 -8.69 -9.89 -8.38
CA SER A 183 -9.42 -11.14 -8.17
C SER A 183 -8.72 -12.03 -7.15
N LYS A 184 -9.44 -13.05 -6.65
CA LYS A 184 -8.85 -14.04 -5.75
C LYS A 184 -7.68 -14.78 -6.39
N SER A 185 -7.77 -15.11 -7.67
CA SER A 185 -6.69 -15.80 -8.40
C SER A 185 -5.42 -14.95 -8.50
N GLU A 186 -5.53 -13.62 -8.64
CA GLU A 186 -4.36 -12.73 -8.60
C GLU A 186 -3.72 -12.68 -7.20
N MET A 187 -4.53 -12.70 -6.14
CA MET A 187 -4.02 -12.79 -4.76
C MET A 187 -3.35 -14.16 -4.51
N ASP A 188 -3.85 -15.24 -5.10
CA ASP A 188 -3.25 -16.58 -4.98
C ASP A 188 -1.88 -16.69 -5.65
N GLU A 189 -1.50 -15.75 -6.52
CA GLU A 189 -0.16 -15.70 -7.10
C GLU A 189 0.94 -15.49 -6.06
N PHE A 190 0.69 -14.85 -4.92
CA PHE A 190 1.63 -14.80 -3.80
C PHE A 190 2.02 -16.22 -3.32
N VAL A 191 1.08 -17.17 -3.38
CA VAL A 191 1.33 -18.57 -3.01
C VAL A 191 1.88 -19.36 -4.19
N THR A 192 1.22 -19.29 -5.34
CA THR A 192 1.51 -20.19 -6.47
C THR A 192 2.80 -19.82 -7.20
N ILE A 193 3.12 -18.53 -7.29
CA ILE A 193 4.29 -18.02 -8.00
C ILE A 193 5.41 -17.63 -7.05
N ASP A 194 5.12 -16.77 -6.03
CA ASP A 194 6.15 -16.27 -5.12
C ASP A 194 6.49 -17.25 -3.98
N LYS A 195 5.75 -18.36 -3.88
CA LYS A 195 6.00 -19.45 -2.92
C LYS A 195 5.82 -19.06 -1.46
N LEU A 196 5.05 -18.01 -1.19
CA LEU A 196 4.67 -17.66 0.17
C LEU A 196 3.58 -18.60 0.70
N THR A 197 3.48 -18.71 2.03
CA THR A 197 2.41 -19.46 2.69
C THR A 197 1.28 -18.52 3.08
N GLN A 198 0.05 -18.76 2.62
CA GLN A 198 -1.11 -17.98 3.08
C GLN A 198 -1.44 -18.33 4.53
N ILE A 199 -1.38 -17.32 5.41
CA ILE A 199 -1.71 -17.46 6.84
C ILE A 199 -3.18 -17.14 7.08
N SER A 200 -3.69 -16.05 6.49
CA SER A 200 -5.09 -15.68 6.55
C SER A 200 -5.54 -14.99 5.28
N PHE A 201 -6.84 -15.04 5.04
CA PHE A 201 -7.48 -14.37 3.92
C PHE A 201 -8.89 -13.96 4.33
N LEU A 202 -9.19 -12.68 4.27
CA LEU A 202 -10.49 -12.11 4.56
C LEU A 202 -11.01 -11.39 3.31
N ALA A 203 -12.24 -11.71 2.90
CA ALA A 203 -13.01 -10.90 1.95
C ALA A 203 -14.07 -10.14 2.74
N TYR A 204 -14.19 -8.85 2.51
CA TYR A 204 -15.13 -7.99 3.23
C TYR A 204 -15.61 -6.84 2.36
N ASP A 205 -16.72 -6.25 2.73
CA ASP A 205 -17.22 -5.00 2.19
C ASP A 205 -16.87 -3.85 3.14
N ASP A 206 -16.43 -2.72 2.61
CA ASP A 206 -16.19 -1.53 3.41
C ASP A 206 -17.51 -0.82 3.83
N GLU A 207 -17.39 0.24 4.62
CA GLU A 207 -18.55 1.00 5.13
C GLU A 207 -19.02 2.11 4.18
N GLN A 208 -18.47 2.18 2.95
CA GLN A 208 -18.91 3.17 1.96
C GLN A 208 -20.34 2.89 1.47
N VAL A 209 -20.97 3.90 0.87
CA VAL A 209 -22.29 3.75 0.27
C VAL A 209 -22.23 4.22 -1.20
N PRO A 210 -22.35 3.31 -2.18
CA PRO A 210 -22.42 1.85 -2.01
C PRO A 210 -21.12 1.24 -1.44
N SER A 211 -21.24 0.11 -0.75
CA SER A 211 -20.09 -0.60 -0.21
C SER A 211 -19.17 -1.11 -1.32
N VAL A 212 -17.89 -1.14 -1.04
CA VAL A 212 -16.86 -1.61 -1.98
C VAL A 212 -16.22 -2.88 -1.44
N PRO A 213 -16.17 -3.96 -2.23
CA PRO A 213 -15.56 -5.20 -1.79
C PRO A 213 -14.03 -5.10 -1.74
N HIS A 214 -13.45 -5.73 -0.71
CA HIS A 214 -12.02 -5.72 -0.43
C HIS A 214 -11.49 -7.11 -0.06
N PHE A 215 -10.18 -7.27 -0.17
CA PHE A 215 -9.42 -8.35 0.44
C PHE A 215 -8.44 -7.79 1.46
N PHE A 216 -8.27 -8.55 2.56
CA PHE A 216 -7.14 -8.41 3.46
C PHE A 216 -6.48 -9.79 3.60
N ALA A 217 -5.24 -9.91 3.18
CA ALA A 217 -4.54 -11.18 3.16
C ALA A 217 -3.18 -11.07 3.85
N VAL A 218 -2.80 -12.15 4.54
CA VAL A 218 -1.51 -12.28 5.21
C VAL A 218 -0.79 -13.49 4.66
N TYR A 219 0.44 -13.27 4.22
CA TYR A 219 1.32 -14.33 3.73
C TYR A 219 2.62 -14.31 4.52
N GLN A 220 3.27 -15.48 4.64
CA GLN A 220 4.56 -15.68 5.29
C GLN A 220 5.59 -16.27 4.31
N LYS A 221 6.82 -15.78 4.42
CA LYS A 221 7.98 -16.29 3.65
C LYS A 221 8.64 -17.48 4.30
#